data_63d5a48c931da1fcc4da0dfd80443f38
#
_entry.id   63d5a48c931da1fcc4da0dfd80443f38
#
_cell.length_a   1.000
_cell.length_b   1.000
_cell.length_c   1.000
_cell.angle_alpha   90.00
_cell.angle_beta   90.00
_cell.angle_gamma   90.00
#
_symmetry.space_group_name_H-M   'P 1'
#
loop_
_entity.id
_entity.type
_entity.pdbx_description
1 polymer ?
#
loop_
_entity_poly.entity_id
_entity_poly.type
_entity_poly.pdbx_seq_one_letter_code
_entity_poly.pdbx_strand_id
1 'polypeptide(L)'
;MTLELRNRGFVVNHKKVQRLMKVLGLTARIRRKRKYSSYQGEIGKKADNLIQRQFEATKPMQKCYTDVTEFAIPASSQKLYLSPVLDGFNSEIISYNLSTSPNLVQMKAMLEQAFTENHYENTILHSDQGWQYQHDFYHHFLKNKGIQPSMSRKGNSPDNGMMESFFGILKSEMFYGYENTFQSLEHLEQAIVDYIDYYNNKRIKVKLKGLSPVQYRTKSFA
;
A
#
# COMPACT_ATOMS: atom_id res chain seq x y z
N MET A 1 6.59 10.40 16.64
CA MET A 1 7.50 11.45 17.19
C MET A 1 8.39 10.92 18.32
N THR A 2 7.88 10.45 19.48
CA THR A 2 8.75 9.99 20.59
C THR A 2 9.75 8.91 20.18
N LEU A 3 9.30 7.93 19.40
CA LEU A 3 10.15 6.84 18.93
C LEU A 3 11.23 7.35 17.94
N GLU A 4 10.88 8.26 17.06
CA GLU A 4 11.82 8.90 16.14
C GLU A 4 12.90 9.72 16.88
N LEU A 5 12.51 10.46 17.90
CA LEU A 5 13.47 11.19 18.72
C LEU A 5 14.44 10.23 19.44
N ARG A 6 13.95 9.09 19.92
CA ARG A 6 14.80 8.05 20.50
C ARG A 6 15.76 7.43 19.49
N ASN A 7 15.30 7.17 18.27
CA ASN A 7 16.15 6.69 17.17
C ASN A 7 17.28 7.68 16.84
N ARG A 8 17.06 8.98 17.08
CA ARG A 8 18.06 10.06 16.93
C ARG A 8 18.90 10.29 18.20
N GLY A 9 18.82 9.41 19.19
CA GLY A 9 19.62 9.48 20.42
C GLY A 9 19.06 10.36 21.54
N PHE A 10 17.86 10.96 21.37
CA PHE A 10 17.25 11.77 22.43
C PHE A 10 16.56 10.89 23.49
N VAL A 11 16.98 10.99 24.73
CA VAL A 11 16.30 10.34 25.86
C VAL A 11 15.12 11.22 26.31
N VAL A 12 13.93 10.94 25.79
CA VAL A 12 12.73 11.75 26.05
C VAL A 12 11.53 10.89 26.45
N ASN A 13 10.72 11.44 27.36
CA ASN A 13 9.45 10.83 27.75
C ASN A 13 8.34 11.30 26.79
N HIS A 14 7.36 10.44 26.49
CA HIS A 14 6.24 10.76 25.61
C HIS A 14 5.41 11.98 26.09
N LYS A 15 5.22 12.18 27.41
CA LYS A 15 4.54 13.34 27.98
C LYS A 15 5.26 14.66 27.64
N LYS A 16 6.60 14.67 27.70
CA LYS A 16 7.40 15.83 27.31
C LYS A 16 7.27 16.12 25.83
N VAL A 17 7.34 15.09 24.98
CA VAL A 17 7.16 15.22 23.52
C VAL A 17 5.78 15.76 23.19
N GLN A 18 4.71 15.24 23.81
CA GLN A 18 3.34 15.69 23.61
C GLN A 18 3.17 17.17 23.97
N ARG A 19 3.72 17.59 25.12
CA ARG A 19 3.71 19.01 25.57
C ARG A 19 4.42 19.91 24.56
N LEU A 20 5.62 19.50 24.11
CA LEU A 20 6.39 20.29 23.14
C LEU A 20 5.67 20.37 21.78
N MET A 21 5.09 19.28 21.29
CA MET A 21 4.28 19.29 20.07
C MET A 21 3.12 20.28 20.19
N LYS A 22 2.43 20.33 21.33
CA LYS A 22 1.34 21.29 21.57
C LYS A 22 1.84 22.73 21.54
N VAL A 23 2.97 23.03 22.18
CA VAL A 23 3.59 24.37 22.19
C VAL A 23 3.99 24.82 20.78
N LEU A 24 4.51 23.89 19.97
CA LEU A 24 4.93 24.14 18.59
C LEU A 24 3.77 24.10 17.57
N GLY A 25 2.51 23.92 18.01
CA GLY A 25 1.37 23.80 17.12
C GLY A 25 1.39 22.54 16.23
N LEU A 26 2.21 21.53 16.56
CA LEU A 26 2.33 20.30 15.80
C LEU A 26 1.23 19.33 16.21
N THR A 27 0.35 18.99 15.28
CA THR A 27 -0.73 18.03 15.49
C THR A 27 -0.65 16.89 14.49
N ALA A 28 -1.08 15.69 14.92
CA ALA A 28 -1.23 14.56 14.01
C ALA A 28 -2.45 14.79 13.10
N ARG A 29 -2.32 14.47 11.82
CA ARG A 29 -3.47 14.47 10.90
C ARG A 29 -4.37 13.28 11.22
N ILE A 30 -5.65 13.57 11.45
CA ILE A 30 -6.65 12.54 11.74
C ILE A 30 -7.26 12.09 10.40
N ARG A 31 -7.17 10.81 10.13
CA ARG A 31 -7.82 10.19 8.98
C ARG A 31 -9.34 10.33 9.11
N ARG A 32 -9.99 11.02 8.17
CA ARG A 32 -11.46 11.08 8.11
C ARG A 32 -12.00 9.78 7.52
N LYS A 33 -12.98 9.17 8.19
CA LYS A 33 -13.75 8.05 7.59
C LYS A 33 -14.47 8.57 6.34
N ARG A 34 -14.25 7.96 5.19
CA ARG A 34 -15.01 8.21 3.97
C ARG A 34 -15.96 7.05 3.73
N LYS A 35 -17.11 7.30 3.08
CA LYS A 35 -18.01 6.24 2.61
C LYS A 35 -17.24 5.43 1.55
N TYR A 36 -17.20 4.13 1.76
CA TYR A 36 -16.64 3.18 0.80
C TYR A 36 -17.70 2.85 -0.26
N SER A 37 -17.30 2.81 -1.51
CA SER A 37 -18.11 2.30 -2.62
C SER A 37 -17.36 1.12 -3.23
N SER A 38 -17.90 -0.09 -3.07
CA SER A 38 -17.35 -1.28 -3.70
C SER A 38 -17.81 -1.40 -5.15
N TYR A 39 -16.94 -1.92 -6.00
CA TYR A 39 -17.26 -2.26 -7.38
C TYR A 39 -18.38 -3.33 -7.43
N GLN A 40 -19.43 -3.06 -8.21
CA GLN A 40 -20.59 -3.97 -8.38
C GLN A 40 -20.62 -4.70 -9.73
N GLY A 41 -19.49 -4.80 -10.43
CA GLY A 41 -19.40 -5.43 -11.74
C GLY A 41 -19.59 -6.95 -11.75
N GLU A 42 -19.83 -7.48 -12.95
CA GLU A 42 -20.15 -8.88 -13.21
C GLU A 42 -18.93 -9.82 -13.20
N ILE A 43 -19.23 -11.09 -13.28
CA ILE A 43 -18.56 -12.28 -12.82
C ILE A 43 -17.45 -12.70 -13.76
N GLY A 44 -16.19 -12.55 -13.31
CA GLY A 44 -15.03 -13.29 -13.80
C GLY A 44 -14.60 -14.41 -12.84
N LYS A 45 -13.40 -14.92 -13.03
CA LYS A 45 -12.82 -16.00 -12.22
C LYS A 45 -12.50 -15.50 -10.81
N LYS A 46 -13.10 -16.09 -9.78
CA LYS A 46 -12.88 -15.73 -8.37
C LYS A 46 -11.99 -16.74 -7.70
N ALA A 47 -11.17 -16.27 -6.75
CA ALA A 47 -10.41 -17.10 -5.83
C ALA A 47 -10.99 -17.02 -4.42
N ASP A 48 -10.76 -18.06 -3.62
CA ASP A 48 -11.16 -18.11 -2.22
C ASP A 48 -10.37 -17.09 -1.37
N ASN A 49 -10.96 -16.67 -0.25
CA ASN A 49 -10.26 -15.82 0.72
C ASN A 49 -9.35 -16.68 1.62
N LEU A 50 -8.09 -16.83 1.23
CA LEU A 50 -7.09 -17.58 1.98
C LEU A 50 -6.53 -16.81 3.19
N ILE A 51 -6.65 -15.47 3.18
CA ILE A 51 -6.11 -14.60 4.25
C ILE A 51 -6.99 -14.62 5.50
N GLN A 52 -8.30 -14.63 5.35
CA GLN A 52 -9.28 -14.64 6.46
C GLN A 52 -8.96 -13.60 7.55
N ARG A 53 -8.52 -12.41 7.16
CA ARG A 53 -8.07 -11.31 8.03
C ARG A 53 -6.83 -11.59 8.89
N GLN A 54 -6.13 -12.68 8.63
CA GLN A 54 -4.83 -12.98 9.24
C GLN A 54 -3.71 -12.35 8.39
N PHE A 55 -3.56 -11.03 8.50
CA PHE A 55 -2.70 -10.23 7.61
C PHE A 55 -1.21 -10.39 7.86
N GLU A 56 -0.81 -10.84 9.04
CA GLU A 56 0.60 -10.94 9.41
C GLU A 56 1.28 -12.08 8.64
N ALA A 57 2.50 -11.82 8.19
CA ALA A 57 3.38 -12.77 7.57
C ALA A 57 4.66 -12.95 8.43
N THR A 58 5.19 -14.14 8.45
CA THR A 58 6.41 -14.47 9.23
C THR A 58 7.68 -14.34 8.40
N LYS A 59 7.54 -14.31 7.08
CA LYS A 59 8.64 -14.20 6.10
C LYS A 59 8.29 -13.19 5.02
N PRO A 60 9.29 -12.53 4.40
CA PRO A 60 9.06 -11.73 3.20
C PRO A 60 8.39 -12.54 2.10
N MET A 61 7.57 -11.88 1.31
CA MET A 61 6.85 -12.46 0.17
C MET A 61 5.88 -13.61 0.50
N GLN A 62 5.65 -13.93 1.77
CA GLN A 62 4.70 -14.99 2.15
C GLN A 62 3.25 -14.60 1.89
N LYS A 63 2.89 -13.35 2.21
CA LYS A 63 1.58 -12.76 1.94
C LYS A 63 1.79 -11.39 1.32
N CYS A 64 1.39 -11.24 0.08
CA CYS A 64 1.41 -9.96 -0.63
C CYS A 64 -0.01 -9.47 -0.85
N TYR A 65 -0.18 -8.16 -0.93
CA TYR A 65 -1.48 -7.49 -1.08
C TYR A 65 -1.41 -6.51 -2.23
N THR A 66 -2.49 -6.44 -3.01
CA THR A 66 -2.62 -5.49 -4.11
C THR A 66 -4.04 -4.94 -4.18
N ASP A 67 -4.16 -3.72 -4.67
CA ASP A 67 -5.42 -3.03 -4.93
C ASP A 67 -5.15 -1.81 -5.81
N VAL A 68 -6.18 -1.17 -6.34
CA VAL A 68 -6.06 0.04 -7.14
C VAL A 68 -6.73 1.20 -6.43
N THR A 69 -6.05 2.34 -6.38
CA THR A 69 -6.65 3.58 -5.89
C THR A 69 -6.51 4.70 -6.90
N GLU A 70 -7.51 5.59 -6.95
CA GLU A 70 -7.53 6.73 -7.85
C GLU A 70 -7.22 8.05 -7.13
N PHE A 71 -6.66 8.98 -7.88
CA PHE A 71 -6.43 10.36 -7.50
C PHE A 71 -7.01 11.28 -8.56
N ALA A 72 -7.76 12.28 -8.12
CA ALA A 72 -8.30 13.34 -8.99
C ALA A 72 -7.85 14.70 -8.46
N ILE A 73 -7.30 15.54 -9.33
CA ILE A 73 -6.85 16.89 -9.01
C ILE A 73 -7.63 17.92 -9.83
N PRO A 74 -7.87 19.14 -9.33
CA PRO A 74 -8.59 20.17 -10.08
C PRO A 74 -7.90 20.60 -11.38
N ALA A 75 -6.57 20.47 -11.44
CA ALA A 75 -5.76 20.85 -12.60
C ALA A 75 -5.89 19.88 -13.80
N SER A 76 -6.59 18.73 -13.67
CA SER A 76 -6.74 17.75 -14.75
C SER A 76 -8.13 17.17 -14.79
N SER A 77 -8.67 16.96 -16.00
CA SER A 77 -9.88 16.18 -16.22
C SER A 77 -9.65 14.66 -16.13
N GLN A 78 -8.40 14.23 -16.27
CA GLN A 78 -8.01 12.83 -16.11
C GLN A 78 -7.67 12.52 -14.65
N LYS A 79 -7.84 11.25 -14.30
CA LYS A 79 -7.42 10.72 -12.98
C LYS A 79 -6.07 10.01 -13.11
N LEU A 80 -5.35 9.93 -12.00
CA LEU A 80 -4.18 9.07 -11.87
C LEU A 80 -4.54 7.86 -11.00
N TYR A 81 -4.14 6.68 -11.44
CA TYR A 81 -4.36 5.40 -10.75
C TYR A 81 -3.04 4.85 -10.23
N LEU A 82 -3.03 4.45 -8.98
CA LEU A 82 -1.89 3.77 -8.35
C LEU A 82 -2.27 2.33 -8.06
N SER A 83 -1.46 1.38 -8.58
CA SER A 83 -1.59 -0.06 -8.35
C SER A 83 -0.30 -0.57 -7.71
N PRO A 84 -0.20 -0.74 -6.40
CA PRO A 84 0.98 -1.24 -5.72
C PRO A 84 0.85 -2.72 -5.36
N VAL A 85 2.00 -3.37 -5.12
CA VAL A 85 2.11 -4.63 -4.39
C VAL A 85 2.79 -4.36 -3.04
N LEU A 86 2.14 -4.75 -1.96
CA LEU A 86 2.61 -4.58 -0.59
C LEU A 86 2.98 -5.93 0.03
N ASP A 87 4.17 -6.05 0.61
CA ASP A 87 4.58 -7.21 1.38
C ASP A 87 3.98 -7.17 2.80
N GLY A 88 3.23 -8.19 3.19
CA GLY A 88 2.62 -8.33 4.51
C GLY A 88 3.60 -8.48 5.66
N PHE A 89 4.84 -8.91 5.40
CA PHE A 89 5.87 -9.09 6.43
C PHE A 89 6.28 -7.77 7.09
N ASN A 90 6.61 -6.77 6.29
CA ASN A 90 7.10 -5.47 6.76
C ASN A 90 6.25 -4.29 6.26
N SER A 91 5.21 -4.54 5.50
CA SER A 91 4.37 -3.54 4.82
C SER A 91 5.14 -2.67 3.82
N GLU A 92 6.19 -3.19 3.20
CA GLU A 92 6.95 -2.52 2.13
C GLU A 92 6.15 -2.52 0.84
N ILE A 93 6.19 -1.43 0.09
CA ILE A 93 5.71 -1.40 -1.29
C ILE A 93 6.85 -1.93 -2.17
N ILE A 94 6.72 -3.16 -2.63
CA ILE A 94 7.76 -3.87 -3.39
C ILE A 94 7.75 -3.54 -4.87
N SER A 95 6.59 -3.19 -5.40
CA SER A 95 6.43 -2.63 -6.75
C SER A 95 5.17 -1.78 -6.82
N TYR A 96 5.07 -0.94 -7.82
CA TYR A 96 3.85 -0.19 -8.13
C TYR A 96 3.85 0.26 -9.59
N ASN A 97 2.66 0.62 -10.07
CA ASN A 97 2.46 1.27 -11.36
C ASN A 97 1.55 2.49 -11.19
N LEU A 98 1.88 3.56 -11.90
CA LEU A 98 1.07 4.79 -12.01
C LEU A 98 0.59 4.97 -13.44
N SER A 99 -0.68 5.35 -13.62
CA SER A 99 -1.26 5.49 -14.95
C SER A 99 -2.53 6.33 -14.97
N THR A 100 -2.86 6.87 -16.14
CA THR A 100 -4.10 7.62 -16.36
C THR A 100 -5.31 6.71 -16.66
N SER A 101 -5.10 5.41 -16.86
CA SER A 101 -6.18 4.43 -17.04
C SER A 101 -5.80 3.08 -16.46
N PRO A 102 -6.66 2.42 -15.66
CA PRO A 102 -6.39 1.08 -15.19
C PRO A 102 -6.50 0.10 -16.39
N ASN A 103 -5.39 -0.56 -16.75
CA ASN A 103 -5.37 -1.54 -17.83
C ASN A 103 -4.50 -2.76 -17.49
N LEU A 104 -4.64 -3.82 -18.26
CA LEU A 104 -3.94 -5.09 -18.02
C LEU A 104 -2.43 -4.99 -18.25
N VAL A 105 -1.96 -4.13 -19.16
CA VAL A 105 -0.53 -3.95 -19.46
C VAL A 105 0.21 -3.45 -18.22
N GLN A 106 -0.41 -2.52 -17.50
CA GLN A 106 0.17 -1.94 -16.30
C GLN A 106 0.15 -2.92 -15.12
N MET A 107 -0.95 -3.66 -14.96
CA MET A 107 -0.98 -4.74 -13.98
C MET A 107 0.11 -5.78 -14.26
N LYS A 108 0.32 -6.14 -15.55
CA LYS A 108 1.40 -7.04 -15.96
C LYS A 108 2.78 -6.48 -15.54
N ALA A 109 3.09 -5.25 -15.90
CA ALA A 109 4.37 -4.61 -15.56
C ALA A 109 4.60 -4.57 -14.04
N MET A 110 3.57 -4.22 -13.25
CA MET A 110 3.63 -4.21 -11.80
C MET A 110 3.93 -5.60 -11.22
N LEU A 111 3.25 -6.64 -11.72
CA LEU A 111 3.45 -8.01 -11.25
C LEU A 111 4.84 -8.56 -11.63
N GLU A 112 5.32 -8.27 -12.84
CA GLU A 112 6.66 -8.67 -13.30
C GLU A 112 7.77 -7.99 -12.46
N GLN A 113 7.57 -6.73 -12.07
CA GLN A 113 8.48 -6.03 -11.16
C GLN A 113 8.45 -6.59 -9.73
N ALA A 114 7.26 -6.97 -9.24
CA ALA A 114 7.12 -7.51 -7.88
C ALA A 114 7.69 -8.93 -7.75
N PHE A 115 7.48 -9.76 -8.78
CA PHE A 115 7.76 -11.19 -8.76
C PHE A 115 8.83 -11.57 -9.79
N THR A 116 10.07 -11.24 -9.50
CA THR A 116 11.23 -11.42 -10.38
C THR A 116 11.74 -12.86 -10.44
N GLU A 117 11.56 -13.63 -9.35
CA GLU A 117 11.98 -15.02 -9.30
C GLU A 117 11.14 -15.90 -10.24
N ASN A 118 11.72 -17.01 -10.67
CA ASN A 118 11.02 -17.95 -11.55
C ASN A 118 9.87 -18.68 -10.85
N HIS A 119 10.00 -18.94 -9.56
CA HIS A 119 9.00 -19.66 -8.77
C HIS A 119 8.97 -19.18 -7.33
N TYR A 120 7.76 -19.09 -6.76
CA TYR A 120 7.50 -18.69 -5.38
C TYR A 120 6.74 -19.79 -4.64
N GLU A 121 7.36 -20.37 -3.62
CA GLU A 121 6.71 -21.36 -2.76
C GLU A 121 5.94 -20.69 -1.63
N ASN A 122 4.67 -21.12 -1.45
CA ASN A 122 3.80 -20.67 -0.35
C ASN A 122 3.54 -19.15 -0.32
N THR A 123 3.68 -18.47 -1.45
CA THR A 123 3.32 -17.05 -1.60
C THR A 123 1.85 -16.91 -1.95
N ILE A 124 1.15 -16.05 -1.24
CA ILE A 124 -0.25 -15.66 -1.49
C ILE A 124 -0.26 -14.22 -1.98
N LEU A 125 -0.92 -13.95 -3.11
CA LEU A 125 -1.26 -12.59 -3.52
C LEU A 125 -2.76 -12.36 -3.32
N HIS A 126 -3.08 -11.46 -2.40
CA HIS A 126 -4.45 -11.09 -2.03
C HIS A 126 -4.88 -9.79 -2.68
N SER A 127 -6.06 -9.78 -3.26
CA SER A 127 -6.68 -8.61 -3.89
C SER A 127 -8.15 -8.45 -3.49
N ASP A 128 -8.78 -7.37 -3.93
CA ASP A 128 -10.23 -7.29 -4.01
C ASP A 128 -10.78 -8.11 -5.21
N GLN A 129 -12.08 -7.99 -5.48
CA GLN A 129 -12.73 -8.60 -6.65
C GLN A 129 -12.81 -7.63 -7.85
N GLY A 130 -11.84 -6.72 -8.01
CA GLY A 130 -11.75 -5.86 -9.20
C GLY A 130 -11.63 -6.67 -10.49
N TRP A 131 -12.17 -6.17 -11.59
CA TRP A 131 -12.21 -6.86 -12.89
C TRP A 131 -10.82 -7.32 -13.35
N GLN A 132 -9.78 -6.54 -13.10
CA GLN A 132 -8.39 -6.82 -13.47
C GLN A 132 -7.87 -8.10 -12.81
N TYR A 133 -8.27 -8.37 -11.56
CA TYR A 133 -7.85 -9.56 -10.81
C TYR A 133 -8.66 -10.81 -11.15
N GLN A 134 -9.80 -10.64 -11.83
CA GLN A 134 -10.64 -11.72 -12.34
C GLN A 134 -10.25 -12.18 -13.76
N HIS A 135 -9.33 -11.44 -14.41
CA HIS A 135 -8.91 -11.71 -15.78
C HIS A 135 -7.99 -12.94 -15.85
N ASP A 136 -8.13 -13.74 -16.91
CA ASP A 136 -7.35 -14.97 -17.11
C ASP A 136 -5.83 -14.73 -17.06
N PHE A 137 -5.36 -13.62 -17.63
CA PHE A 137 -3.94 -13.25 -17.57
C PHE A 137 -3.41 -13.24 -16.13
N TYR A 138 -4.14 -12.63 -15.17
CA TYR A 138 -3.74 -12.57 -13.75
C TYR A 138 -3.58 -13.97 -13.17
N HIS A 139 -4.57 -14.83 -13.37
CA HIS A 139 -4.53 -16.21 -12.86
C HIS A 139 -3.42 -17.05 -13.51
N HIS A 140 -3.21 -16.90 -14.83
CA HIS A 140 -2.12 -17.58 -15.53
C HIS A 140 -0.75 -17.11 -15.04
N PHE A 141 -0.55 -15.81 -14.86
CA PHE A 141 0.71 -15.28 -14.33
C PHE A 141 1.02 -15.85 -12.95
N LEU A 142 0.06 -15.81 -12.02
CA LEU A 142 0.25 -16.34 -10.66
C LEU A 142 0.54 -17.83 -10.66
N LYS A 143 -0.22 -18.60 -11.45
CA LYS A 143 -0.01 -20.05 -11.60
C LYS A 143 1.39 -20.37 -12.10
N ASN A 144 1.87 -19.67 -13.12
CA ASN A 144 3.21 -19.87 -13.68
C ASN A 144 4.32 -19.54 -12.69
N LYS A 145 4.07 -18.60 -11.78
CA LYS A 145 5.00 -18.22 -10.71
C LYS A 145 4.85 -19.05 -9.43
N GLY A 146 3.89 -19.97 -9.35
CA GLY A 146 3.61 -20.75 -8.13
C GLY A 146 2.92 -19.96 -7.02
N ILE A 147 2.37 -18.79 -7.34
CA ILE A 147 1.71 -17.88 -6.39
C ILE A 147 0.22 -18.25 -6.28
N GLN A 148 -0.28 -18.33 -5.06
CA GLN A 148 -1.69 -18.64 -4.79
C GLN A 148 -2.52 -17.33 -4.85
N PRO A 149 -3.53 -17.24 -5.74
CA PRO A 149 -4.46 -16.12 -5.71
C PRO A 149 -5.39 -16.20 -4.50
N SER A 150 -5.67 -15.07 -3.88
CA SER A 150 -6.66 -14.94 -2.81
C SER A 150 -7.46 -13.65 -3.03
N MET A 151 -8.76 -13.68 -2.76
CA MET A 151 -9.64 -12.52 -2.97
C MET A 151 -10.50 -12.23 -1.75
N SER A 152 -10.73 -10.95 -1.50
CA SER A 152 -11.68 -10.47 -0.50
C SER A 152 -13.09 -10.96 -0.83
N ARG A 153 -13.93 -11.17 0.19
CA ARG A 153 -15.35 -11.44 -0.02
C ARG A 153 -16.05 -10.21 -0.61
N LYS A 154 -17.06 -10.43 -1.45
CA LYS A 154 -17.80 -9.34 -2.11
C LYS A 154 -18.35 -8.33 -1.09
N GLY A 155 -18.06 -7.05 -1.29
CA GLY A 155 -18.51 -5.97 -0.44
C GLY A 155 -17.86 -5.92 0.97
N ASN A 156 -16.83 -6.71 1.22
CA ASN A 156 -16.19 -6.82 2.53
C ASN A 156 -14.79 -6.19 2.53
N SER A 157 -14.74 -4.85 2.54
CA SER A 157 -13.50 -4.08 2.50
C SER A 157 -12.51 -4.41 3.64
N PRO A 158 -12.95 -4.80 4.88
CA PRO A 158 -12.01 -5.22 5.91
C PRO A 158 -11.15 -6.44 5.53
N ASP A 159 -11.53 -7.20 4.51
CA ASP A 159 -10.73 -8.34 4.05
C ASP A 159 -9.45 -7.88 3.30
N ASN A 160 -9.41 -6.63 2.78
CA ASN A 160 -8.21 -6.00 2.19
C ASN A 160 -7.61 -4.88 3.08
N GLY A 161 -7.66 -5.07 4.40
CA GLY A 161 -7.28 -4.06 5.39
C GLY A 161 -5.84 -3.55 5.29
N MET A 162 -4.90 -4.32 4.72
CA MET A 162 -3.51 -3.88 4.49
C MET A 162 -3.46 -2.75 3.45
N MET A 163 -4.14 -2.94 2.32
CA MET A 163 -4.18 -1.94 1.25
C MET A 163 -4.99 -0.70 1.66
N GLU A 164 -6.15 -0.90 2.32
CA GLU A 164 -6.92 0.21 2.89
C GLU A 164 -6.09 1.06 3.86
N SER A 165 -5.30 0.41 4.72
CA SER A 165 -4.40 1.10 5.64
C SER A 165 -3.33 1.90 4.90
N PHE A 166 -2.67 1.31 3.92
CA PHE A 166 -1.65 1.99 3.12
C PHE A 166 -2.22 3.19 2.37
N PHE A 167 -3.29 3.01 1.60
CA PHE A 167 -3.93 4.10 0.86
C PHE A 167 -4.45 5.22 1.77
N GLY A 168 -5.00 4.83 2.91
CA GLY A 168 -5.45 5.81 3.88
C GLY A 168 -4.31 6.66 4.46
N ILE A 169 -3.15 6.07 4.72
CA ILE A 169 -1.95 6.77 5.19
C ILE A 169 -1.43 7.68 4.08
N LEU A 170 -1.16 7.13 2.90
CA LEU A 170 -0.65 7.88 1.74
C LEU A 170 -1.53 9.09 1.45
N LYS A 171 -2.83 8.89 1.25
CA LYS A 171 -3.74 9.98 0.93
C LYS A 171 -3.88 11.03 2.05
N SER A 172 -3.80 10.61 3.32
CA SER A 172 -3.88 11.55 4.44
C SER A 172 -2.60 12.36 4.64
N GLU A 173 -1.44 11.79 4.32
CA GLU A 173 -0.16 12.45 4.56
C GLU A 173 0.28 13.35 3.39
N MET A 174 -0.04 12.98 2.11
CA MET A 174 0.46 13.73 0.97
C MET A 174 -0.61 14.27 0.00
N PHE A 175 -1.86 13.81 0.06
CA PHE A 175 -2.86 14.17 -0.95
C PHE A 175 -4.01 14.99 -0.39
N TYR A 176 -4.72 14.51 0.65
CA TYR A 176 -5.93 15.18 1.13
C TYR A 176 -5.65 16.55 1.76
N GLY A 177 -6.28 17.58 1.20
CA GLY A 177 -6.10 18.98 1.56
C GLY A 177 -4.93 19.65 0.81
N TYR A 178 -4.29 18.94 -0.11
CA TYR A 178 -3.25 19.45 -1.00
C TYR A 178 -3.60 19.29 -2.48
N GLU A 179 -4.84 18.87 -2.80
CA GLU A 179 -5.25 18.58 -4.18
C GLU A 179 -5.02 19.78 -5.12
N ASN A 180 -5.22 21.01 -4.60
CA ASN A 180 -5.01 22.26 -5.35
C ASN A 180 -3.53 22.65 -5.53
N THR A 181 -2.60 22.01 -4.84
CA THR A 181 -1.16 22.30 -4.99
C THR A 181 -0.55 21.59 -6.18
N PHE A 182 -1.19 20.54 -6.68
CA PHE A 182 -0.74 19.79 -7.84
C PHE A 182 -1.17 20.49 -9.13
N GLN A 183 -0.19 20.96 -9.89
CA GLN A 183 -0.41 21.74 -11.12
C GLN A 183 -0.63 20.87 -12.35
N SER A 184 -0.23 19.58 -12.30
CA SER A 184 -0.43 18.59 -13.37
C SER A 184 -0.44 17.17 -12.80
N LEU A 185 -0.78 16.18 -13.65
CA LEU A 185 -0.70 14.77 -13.27
C LEU A 185 0.74 14.32 -13.05
N GLU A 186 1.70 14.82 -13.83
CA GLU A 186 3.13 14.53 -13.69
C GLU A 186 3.66 15.04 -12.35
N HIS A 187 3.20 16.23 -11.89
CA HIS A 187 3.55 16.74 -10.56
C HIS A 187 3.00 15.84 -9.46
N LEU A 188 1.75 15.36 -9.60
CA LEU A 188 1.15 14.40 -8.67
C LEU A 188 1.88 13.05 -8.70
N GLU A 189 2.23 12.55 -9.90
CA GLU A 189 2.96 11.30 -10.09
C GLU A 189 4.29 11.34 -9.35
N GLN A 190 5.09 12.40 -9.56
CA GLN A 190 6.37 12.57 -8.87
C GLN A 190 6.18 12.61 -7.34
N ALA A 191 5.17 13.31 -6.84
CA ALA A 191 4.88 13.37 -5.41
C ALA A 191 4.50 12.00 -4.81
N ILE A 192 3.81 11.14 -5.58
CA ILE A 192 3.51 9.76 -5.15
C ILE A 192 4.79 8.91 -5.14
N VAL A 193 5.65 9.04 -6.14
CA VAL A 193 6.95 8.35 -6.21
C VAL A 193 7.81 8.72 -4.99
N ASP A 194 7.97 10.01 -4.73
CA ASP A 194 8.74 10.52 -3.59
C ASP A 194 8.15 10.07 -2.24
N TYR A 195 6.81 10.01 -2.16
CA TYR A 195 6.14 9.54 -0.96
C TYR A 195 6.36 8.03 -0.73
N ILE A 196 6.32 7.20 -1.77
CA ILE A 196 6.57 5.76 -1.65
C ILE A 196 8.02 5.51 -1.22
N ASP A 197 8.99 6.27 -1.76
CA ASP A 197 10.38 6.20 -1.29
C ASP A 197 10.49 6.57 0.20
N TYR A 198 9.89 7.69 0.61
CA TYR A 198 9.83 8.10 2.01
C TYR A 198 9.17 7.02 2.89
N TYR A 199 8.03 6.46 2.45
CA TYR A 199 7.29 5.45 3.18
C TYR A 199 8.13 4.17 3.40
N ASN A 200 8.82 3.71 2.38
CA ASN A 200 9.63 2.51 2.42
C ASN A 200 10.92 2.69 3.25
N ASN A 201 11.60 3.82 3.08
CA ASN A 201 12.96 4.00 3.58
C ASN A 201 13.07 4.86 4.85
N LYS A 202 12.11 5.77 5.09
CA LYS A 202 12.22 6.77 6.17
C LYS A 202 11.04 6.77 7.14
N ARG A 203 9.83 6.41 6.67
CA ARG A 203 8.64 6.45 7.51
C ARG A 203 8.63 5.30 8.51
N ILE A 204 8.88 5.62 9.78
CA ILE A 204 8.91 4.63 10.87
C ILE A 204 7.50 4.13 11.21
N LYS A 205 7.40 2.88 11.64
CA LYS A 205 6.19 2.23 12.12
C LYS A 205 6.38 1.66 13.52
N VAL A 206 5.42 1.87 14.41
CA VAL A 206 5.45 1.32 15.78
C VAL A 206 5.51 -0.22 15.75
N LYS A 207 4.69 -0.86 14.89
CA LYS A 207 4.69 -2.32 14.70
C LYS A 207 6.05 -2.87 14.23
N LEU A 208 6.86 -2.08 13.54
CA LEU A 208 8.20 -2.44 13.09
C LEU A 208 9.29 -1.93 14.07
N LYS A 209 8.96 -1.83 15.35
CA LYS A 209 9.89 -1.41 16.41
C LYS A 209 10.53 -0.04 16.18
N GLY A 210 9.86 0.85 15.45
CA GLY A 210 10.38 2.18 15.10
C GLY A 210 11.30 2.22 13.89
N LEU A 211 11.30 1.19 13.10
CA LEU A 211 12.01 1.12 11.83
C LEU A 211 11.07 1.42 10.66
N SER A 212 11.65 1.82 9.54
CA SER A 212 10.92 1.84 8.26
C SER A 212 10.76 0.41 7.72
N PRO A 213 9.86 0.18 6.73
CA PRO A 213 9.70 -1.13 6.11
C PRO A 213 11.03 -1.76 5.67
N VAL A 214 11.83 -1.06 4.88
CA VAL A 214 13.12 -1.55 4.36
C VAL A 214 14.11 -1.79 5.50
N GLN A 215 14.22 -0.88 6.46
CA GLN A 215 15.11 -1.05 7.62
C GLN A 215 14.74 -2.28 8.46
N TYR A 216 13.44 -2.54 8.62
CA TYR A 216 12.97 -3.71 9.35
C TYR A 216 13.37 -5.01 8.64
N ARG A 217 13.15 -5.11 7.32
CA ARG A 217 13.56 -6.26 6.53
C ARG A 217 15.06 -6.50 6.63
N THR A 218 15.89 -5.48 6.39
CA THR A 218 17.35 -5.59 6.43
C THR A 218 17.84 -6.08 7.79
N LYS A 219 17.31 -5.53 8.91
CA LYS A 219 17.70 -5.94 10.26
C LYS A 219 17.15 -7.30 10.68
N SER A 220 16.11 -7.81 10.05
CA SER A 220 15.55 -9.13 10.39
C SER A 220 16.35 -10.27 9.79
N PHE A 221 17.24 -10.00 8.84
CA PHE A 221 18.09 -10.98 8.15
C PHE A 221 19.59 -10.67 8.28
N ALA A 222 19.98 -9.66 9.04
CA ALA A 222 21.34 -9.38 9.47
C ALA A 222 21.62 -10.01 10.83
#